data_eeb5c9365cebb9908c301c6c55683b1f
#
_entry.id   eeb5c9365cebb9908c301c6c55683b1f
#
_cell.length_a   1.000
_cell.length_b   1.000
_cell.length_c   1.000
_cell.angle_alpha   90.00
_cell.angle_beta   90.00
_cell.angle_gamma   90.00
#
_symmetry.space_group_name_H-M   'P 1'
#
loop_
_entity.id
_entity.type
_entity.pdbx_description
1 polymer ?
#
loop_
_entity_poly.entity_id
_entity_poly.type
_entity_poly.pdbx_seq_one_letter_code
_entity_poly.pdbx_strand_id
1 'polypeptide(L)'
;VRIPEESKSAIRVGTAVWMLYDVDAASTGTPFLFTDIKRGNALLILAALYVVVVLAVAGRRGFLALLGLLASSLVIVFFILPALMAGQPPMLVTLAGVGAIMFLSVYLAHGVTIRTTTALIGTLLGLLITVLLAYIGTRAVGISGASDEDALILGTQLPVLSLPSLFMCGVVIAGLGALNDVTITQASAVWELDEADPLMNRRKLFSRAMRIGRDHIASTVYTLAFAYVGTALPTLILAMLSQRPFLELLTVSQISEEIVRTLVASVGLVLAIPATTLVGTFLVKLVSNSSAKNLSADKGSEDLAARSASDNGEVSSLKSEVDNFDSKSIASVSENLTTSANKLASASVSVLHTYGNSESSSRDLGDGNVH
;
A
#
# COMPACT_ATOMS: atom_id res chain seq x y z
N VAL A 1 39.56 17.64 12.40
CA VAL A 1 38.50 16.83 11.79
C VAL A 1 38.45 17.15 10.30
N ARG A 2 38.59 16.15 9.45
CA ARG A 2 38.36 16.32 8.00
C ARG A 2 36.88 16.27 7.73
N ILE A 3 36.29 17.36 7.27
CA ILE A 3 34.90 17.47 6.88
C ILE A 3 34.87 17.41 5.34
N PRO A 4 34.05 16.52 4.71
CA PRO A 4 33.88 16.52 3.26
C PRO A 4 33.39 17.89 2.77
N GLU A 5 33.85 18.33 1.59
CA GLU A 5 33.52 19.63 1.01
C GLU A 5 31.99 19.82 0.89
N GLU A 6 31.30 18.73 0.52
CA GLU A 6 29.83 18.70 0.36
C GLU A 6 29.08 18.99 1.66
N SER A 7 29.65 18.59 2.80
CA SER A 7 29.05 18.81 4.13
C SER A 7 29.39 20.15 4.74
N LYS A 8 30.41 20.87 4.23
CA LYS A 8 30.87 22.15 4.79
C LYS A 8 29.80 23.24 4.78
N SER A 9 28.97 23.29 3.74
CA SER A 9 27.93 24.29 3.60
C SER A 9 26.78 24.12 4.62
N ALA A 10 26.58 22.91 5.11
CA ALA A 10 25.53 22.55 6.07
C ALA A 10 25.96 22.62 7.52
N ILE A 11 27.28 22.74 7.80
CA ILE A 11 27.83 22.74 9.15
C ILE A 11 28.12 24.19 9.59
N ARG A 12 27.52 24.59 10.72
CA ARG A 12 27.75 25.87 11.38
C ARG A 12 28.28 25.62 12.80
N VAL A 13 28.91 26.64 13.42
CA VAL A 13 29.29 26.57 14.83
C VAL A 13 28.03 26.25 15.66
N GLY A 14 28.10 25.17 16.46
CA GLY A 14 26.97 24.67 17.25
C GLY A 14 26.19 23.53 16.58
N THR A 15 26.49 23.16 15.33
CA THR A 15 25.86 21.97 14.69
C THR A 15 26.33 20.70 15.37
N ALA A 16 25.42 19.89 15.89
CA ALA A 16 25.71 18.55 16.43
C ALA A 16 26.01 17.58 15.28
N VAL A 17 27.12 16.86 15.39
CA VAL A 17 27.58 15.91 14.38
C VAL A 17 27.92 14.56 15.00
N TRP A 18 27.81 13.49 14.19
CA TRP A 18 28.35 12.17 14.52
C TRP A 18 29.79 12.08 14.04
N MET A 19 30.69 11.63 14.93
CA MET A 19 32.07 11.37 14.61
C MET A 19 32.44 9.95 15.00
N LEU A 20 33.17 9.27 14.12
CA LEU A 20 33.82 8.02 14.43
C LEU A 20 35.19 8.31 15.03
N TYR A 21 35.52 7.68 16.14
CA TYR A 21 36.84 7.71 16.73
C TYR A 21 37.67 6.55 16.20
N ASP A 22 38.68 6.87 15.42
CA ASP A 22 39.62 5.89 14.87
C ASP A 22 40.87 5.82 15.78
N VAL A 23 41.06 4.69 16.44
CA VAL A 23 42.16 4.44 17.37
C VAL A 23 43.51 4.42 16.67
N ASP A 24 43.56 3.89 15.46
CA ASP A 24 44.78 3.78 14.66
C ASP A 24 45.23 5.13 14.11
N ALA A 25 44.29 6.01 13.82
CA ALA A 25 44.53 7.36 13.37
C ALA A 25 44.86 8.33 14.54
N ALA A 26 44.78 7.91 15.80
CA ALA A 26 45.14 8.72 16.96
C ALA A 26 46.61 9.10 16.95
N SER A 27 47.48 8.24 16.43
CA SER A 27 48.91 8.48 16.26
C SER A 27 49.26 9.55 15.20
N THR A 28 48.35 9.79 14.24
CA THR A 28 48.51 10.78 13.15
C THR A 28 47.94 12.18 13.45
N GLY A 29 47.37 12.37 14.66
CA GLY A 29 46.84 13.64 15.11
C GLY A 29 45.43 14.02 14.64
N THR A 30 44.73 13.12 13.90
CA THR A 30 43.36 13.34 13.42
C THR A 30 42.46 12.15 13.73
N PRO A 31 42.25 11.80 15.03
CA PRO A 31 41.50 10.57 15.39
C PRO A 31 39.98 10.63 15.14
N PHE A 32 39.45 11.80 14.81
CA PHE A 32 38.02 11.98 14.62
C PHE A 32 37.71 12.11 13.15
N LEU A 33 36.94 11.15 12.62
CA LEU A 33 36.38 11.14 11.28
C LEU A 33 34.93 11.64 11.35
N PHE A 34 34.60 12.65 10.56
CA PHE A 34 33.21 13.09 10.40
C PHE A 34 32.38 11.99 9.71
N THR A 35 31.28 11.59 10.32
CA THR A 35 30.39 10.60 9.77
C THR A 35 29.12 11.24 9.20
N ASP A 36 28.40 12.04 10.01
CA ASP A 36 27.18 12.70 9.55
C ASP A 36 26.74 13.82 10.52
N ILE A 37 25.74 14.61 10.09
CA ILE A 37 25.09 15.65 10.88
C ILE A 37 23.95 15.05 11.68
N LYS A 38 23.82 15.37 12.96
CA LYS A 38 22.73 14.93 13.82
C LYS A 38 21.44 15.71 13.51
N ARG A 39 20.63 15.21 12.58
CA ARG A 39 19.40 15.86 12.08
C ARG A 39 18.15 15.59 12.91
N GLY A 40 18.22 14.76 13.98
CA GLY A 40 17.05 14.23 14.69
C GLY A 40 16.07 15.31 15.17
N ASN A 41 16.56 16.38 15.79
CA ASN A 41 15.69 17.45 16.29
C ASN A 41 14.95 18.20 15.17
N ALA A 42 15.62 18.48 14.05
CA ALA A 42 15.00 19.15 12.91
C ALA A 42 13.93 18.28 12.25
N LEU A 43 14.20 16.97 12.11
CA LEU A 43 13.23 16.01 11.59
C LEU A 43 12.02 15.85 12.52
N LEU A 44 12.23 15.83 13.85
CA LEU A 44 11.12 15.78 14.81
C LEU A 44 10.24 17.02 14.74
N ILE A 45 10.83 18.21 14.60
CA ILE A 45 10.07 19.47 14.44
C ILE A 45 9.25 19.42 13.14
N LEU A 46 9.84 18.98 12.03
CA LEU A 46 9.14 18.85 10.75
C LEU A 46 8.01 17.82 10.83
N ALA A 47 8.25 16.68 11.47
CA ALA A 47 7.22 15.65 11.68
C ALA A 47 6.08 16.17 12.58
N ALA A 48 6.42 16.90 13.66
CA ALA A 48 5.42 17.52 14.53
C ALA A 48 4.59 18.56 13.78
N LEU A 49 5.23 19.41 12.96
CA LEU A 49 4.55 20.37 12.10
C LEU A 49 3.58 19.67 11.13
N TYR A 50 4.01 18.60 10.47
CA TYR A 50 3.17 17.79 9.60
C TYR A 50 1.93 17.26 10.33
N VAL A 51 2.12 16.65 11.51
CA VAL A 51 1.02 16.13 12.34
C VAL A 51 0.05 17.25 12.74
N VAL A 52 0.55 18.38 13.20
CA VAL A 52 -0.27 19.54 13.60
C VAL A 52 -1.11 20.06 12.42
N VAL A 53 -0.50 20.22 11.25
CA VAL A 53 -1.21 20.71 10.04
C VAL A 53 -2.29 19.72 9.61
N VAL A 54 -1.99 18.42 9.58
CA VAL A 54 -2.99 17.38 9.23
C VAL A 54 -4.15 17.37 10.21
N LEU A 55 -3.88 17.47 11.51
CA LEU A 55 -4.92 17.51 12.53
C LEU A 55 -5.76 18.79 12.48
N ALA A 56 -5.12 19.93 12.24
CA ALA A 56 -5.80 21.22 12.15
C ALA A 56 -6.73 21.31 10.93
N VAL A 57 -6.33 20.77 9.79
CA VAL A 57 -7.11 20.83 8.55
C VAL A 57 -8.14 19.70 8.46
N ALA A 58 -7.75 18.45 8.74
CA ALA A 58 -8.59 17.28 8.53
C ALA A 58 -9.29 16.76 9.81
N GLY A 59 -8.98 17.31 11.00
CA GLY A 59 -9.61 16.97 12.27
C GLY A 59 -9.55 15.47 12.58
N ARG A 60 -10.69 14.89 12.95
CA ARG A 60 -10.79 13.45 13.31
C ARG A 60 -10.41 12.53 12.14
N ARG A 61 -10.70 12.91 10.90
CA ARG A 61 -10.30 12.13 9.72
C ARG A 61 -8.78 12.16 9.53
N GLY A 62 -8.16 13.30 9.78
CA GLY A 62 -6.70 13.43 9.78
C GLY A 62 -6.04 12.57 10.83
N PHE A 63 -6.58 12.51 12.04
CA PHE A 63 -6.08 11.62 13.10
C PHE A 63 -6.14 10.15 12.69
N LEU A 64 -7.25 9.69 12.13
CA LEU A 64 -7.40 8.31 11.65
C LEU A 64 -6.46 8.00 10.47
N ALA A 65 -6.25 8.97 9.56
CA ALA A 65 -5.29 8.81 8.47
C ALA A 65 -3.85 8.70 8.99
N LEU A 66 -3.46 9.48 10.01
CA LEU A 66 -2.16 9.37 10.66
C LEU A 66 -1.98 8.03 11.37
N LEU A 67 -3.02 7.50 12.01
CA LEU A 67 -3.00 6.15 12.59
C LEU A 67 -2.84 5.08 11.50
N GLY A 68 -3.53 5.23 10.37
CA GLY A 68 -3.37 4.36 9.21
C GLY A 68 -1.94 4.39 8.64
N LEU A 69 -1.36 5.58 8.53
CA LEU A 69 0.03 5.76 8.10
C LEU A 69 1.02 5.11 9.08
N LEU A 70 0.82 5.31 10.38
CA LEU A 70 1.63 4.68 11.42
C LEU A 70 1.53 3.15 11.35
N ALA A 71 0.31 2.61 11.28
CA ALA A 71 0.08 1.18 11.17
C ALA A 71 0.75 0.61 9.91
N SER A 72 0.65 1.30 8.77
CA SER A 72 1.32 0.92 7.53
C SER A 72 2.85 0.89 7.68
N SER A 73 3.41 1.91 8.33
CA SER A 73 4.85 1.96 8.61
C SER A 73 5.29 0.82 9.53
N LEU A 74 4.49 0.49 10.54
CA LEU A 74 4.77 -0.65 11.43
C LEU A 74 4.75 -1.99 10.67
N VAL A 75 3.80 -2.18 9.74
CA VAL A 75 3.78 -3.39 8.89
C VAL A 75 5.05 -3.47 8.03
N ILE A 76 5.51 -2.36 7.47
CA ILE A 76 6.75 -2.34 6.69
C ILE A 76 7.94 -2.73 7.59
N VAL A 77 8.12 -2.05 8.74
CA VAL A 77 9.31 -2.18 9.59
C VAL A 77 9.32 -3.52 10.33
N PHE A 78 8.20 -4.01 10.82
CA PHE A 78 8.14 -5.21 11.67
C PHE A 78 7.69 -6.48 10.96
N PHE A 79 7.15 -6.38 9.74
CA PHE A 79 6.75 -7.54 8.97
C PHE A 79 7.52 -7.66 7.64
N ILE A 80 7.42 -6.66 6.75
CA ILE A 80 7.99 -6.79 5.40
C ILE A 80 9.53 -6.87 5.47
N LEU A 81 10.19 -5.92 6.13
CA LEU A 81 11.64 -5.87 6.16
C LEU A 81 12.26 -7.09 6.86
N PRO A 82 11.82 -7.52 8.07
CA PRO A 82 12.38 -8.70 8.71
C PRO A 82 12.15 -9.98 7.92
N ALA A 83 10.98 -10.14 7.29
CA ALA A 83 10.69 -11.31 6.48
C ALA A 83 11.57 -11.38 5.22
N LEU A 84 11.85 -10.24 4.57
CA LEU A 84 12.78 -10.15 3.45
C LEU A 84 14.21 -10.47 3.89
N MET A 85 14.66 -9.94 5.03
CA MET A 85 15.98 -10.24 5.60
C MET A 85 16.13 -11.71 5.98
N ALA A 86 15.05 -12.37 6.39
CA ALA A 86 15.01 -13.81 6.66
C ALA A 86 15.00 -14.67 5.37
N GLY A 87 15.13 -14.07 4.18
CA GLY A 87 15.17 -14.78 2.91
C GLY A 87 13.83 -15.35 2.45
N GLN A 88 12.72 -14.89 3.03
CA GLN A 88 11.38 -15.31 2.57
C GLN A 88 11.12 -14.84 1.14
N PRO A 89 10.24 -15.54 0.37
CA PRO A 89 9.94 -15.17 -1.00
C PRO A 89 9.46 -13.71 -1.11
N PRO A 90 10.21 -12.77 -1.73
CA PRO A 90 9.98 -11.34 -1.61
C PRO A 90 8.58 -10.93 -2.07
N MET A 91 8.10 -11.51 -3.18
CA MET A 91 6.80 -11.17 -3.75
C MET A 91 5.62 -11.58 -2.84
N LEU A 92 5.71 -12.75 -2.19
CA LEU A 92 4.67 -13.22 -1.26
C LEU A 92 4.63 -12.36 0.00
N VAL A 93 5.80 -12.03 0.56
CA VAL A 93 5.93 -11.15 1.73
C VAL A 93 5.34 -9.78 1.41
N THR A 94 5.69 -9.21 0.25
CA THR A 94 5.19 -7.90 -0.16
C THR A 94 3.69 -7.93 -0.39
N LEU A 95 3.17 -8.93 -1.08
CA LEU A 95 1.74 -9.05 -1.35
C LEU A 95 0.92 -9.18 -0.05
N ALA A 96 1.39 -9.98 0.91
CA ALA A 96 0.77 -10.14 2.21
C ALA A 96 0.85 -8.83 3.03
N GLY A 97 2.03 -8.19 3.09
CA GLY A 97 2.25 -6.94 3.81
C GLY A 97 1.43 -5.78 3.24
N VAL A 98 1.43 -5.64 1.91
CA VAL A 98 0.64 -4.62 1.22
C VAL A 98 -0.86 -4.87 1.38
N GLY A 99 -1.30 -6.13 1.33
CA GLY A 99 -2.68 -6.49 1.65
C GLY A 99 -3.08 -6.07 3.07
N ALA A 100 -2.22 -6.32 4.06
CA ALA A 100 -2.43 -5.89 5.43
C ALA A 100 -2.44 -4.36 5.58
N ILE A 101 -1.52 -3.66 4.92
CA ILE A 101 -1.49 -2.19 4.87
C ILE A 101 -2.80 -1.65 4.31
N MET A 102 -3.27 -2.19 3.20
CA MET A 102 -4.52 -1.77 2.57
C MET A 102 -5.72 -1.98 3.47
N PHE A 103 -5.82 -3.15 4.07
CA PHE A 103 -6.89 -3.48 5.02
C PHE A 103 -6.90 -2.48 6.18
N LEU A 104 -5.75 -2.26 6.83
CA LEU A 104 -5.64 -1.35 7.97
C LEU A 104 -5.92 0.10 7.55
N SER A 105 -5.28 0.60 6.50
CA SER A 105 -5.39 2.01 6.11
C SER A 105 -6.79 2.38 5.63
N VAL A 106 -7.44 1.53 4.82
CA VAL A 106 -8.79 1.79 4.30
C VAL A 106 -9.81 1.79 5.43
N TYR A 107 -9.80 0.77 6.28
CA TYR A 107 -10.82 0.67 7.32
C TYR A 107 -10.59 1.63 8.50
N LEU A 108 -9.33 1.93 8.86
CA LEU A 108 -9.04 2.95 9.87
C LEU A 108 -9.46 4.35 9.40
N ALA A 109 -9.14 4.70 8.15
CA ALA A 109 -9.42 6.04 7.64
C ALA A 109 -10.90 6.27 7.28
N HIS A 110 -11.59 5.26 6.73
CA HIS A 110 -12.92 5.42 6.13
C HIS A 110 -14.03 4.60 6.81
N GLY A 111 -13.68 3.78 7.81
CA GLY A 111 -14.62 2.88 8.50
C GLY A 111 -14.97 1.64 7.68
N VAL A 112 -15.68 0.70 8.32
CA VAL A 112 -16.10 -0.56 7.69
C VAL A 112 -17.48 -0.37 7.06
N THR A 113 -17.52 -0.22 5.74
CA THR A 113 -18.75 -0.07 4.95
C THR A 113 -18.65 -0.89 3.66
N ILE A 114 -19.75 -1.16 3.00
CA ILE A 114 -19.76 -1.85 1.69
C ILE A 114 -18.99 -1.02 0.66
N ARG A 115 -19.08 0.30 0.73
CA ARG A 115 -18.34 1.24 -0.12
C ARG A 115 -16.82 1.09 0.07
N THR A 116 -16.35 1.06 1.33
CA THR A 116 -14.92 0.88 1.63
C THR A 116 -14.42 -0.52 1.30
N THR A 117 -15.25 -1.54 1.50
CA THR A 117 -14.96 -2.91 1.08
C THR A 117 -14.85 -3.02 -0.45
N THR A 118 -15.70 -2.30 -1.19
CA THR A 118 -15.59 -2.20 -2.66
C THR A 118 -14.26 -1.59 -3.08
N ALA A 119 -13.84 -0.51 -2.43
CA ALA A 119 -12.55 0.11 -2.68
C ALA A 119 -11.41 -0.87 -2.39
N LEU A 120 -11.46 -1.57 -1.25
CA LEU A 120 -10.45 -2.57 -0.89
C LEU A 120 -10.33 -3.68 -1.94
N ILE A 121 -11.45 -4.24 -2.40
CA ILE A 121 -11.45 -5.26 -3.47
C ILE A 121 -10.85 -4.68 -4.76
N GLY A 122 -11.25 -3.45 -5.13
CA GLY A 122 -10.69 -2.75 -6.29
C GLY A 122 -9.19 -2.53 -6.18
N THR A 123 -8.70 -2.15 -5.00
CA THR A 123 -7.28 -1.99 -4.72
C THR A 123 -6.52 -3.31 -4.83
N LEU A 124 -7.05 -4.40 -4.26
CA LEU A 124 -6.43 -5.73 -4.35
C LEU A 124 -6.36 -6.23 -5.79
N LEU A 125 -7.40 -5.99 -6.59
CA LEU A 125 -7.37 -6.31 -8.02
C LEU A 125 -6.34 -5.46 -8.78
N GLY A 126 -6.30 -4.15 -8.52
CA GLY A 126 -5.30 -3.25 -9.09
C GLY A 126 -3.88 -3.66 -8.69
N LEU A 127 -3.68 -4.06 -7.44
CA LEU A 127 -2.42 -4.58 -6.95
C LEU A 127 -1.98 -5.84 -7.69
N LEU A 128 -2.89 -6.80 -7.87
CA LEU A 128 -2.61 -8.03 -8.62
C LEU A 128 -2.21 -7.74 -10.06
N ILE A 129 -2.89 -6.80 -10.71
CA ILE A 129 -2.53 -6.32 -12.05
C ILE A 129 -1.13 -5.70 -12.03
N THR A 130 -0.83 -4.84 -11.05
CA THR A 130 0.48 -4.20 -10.91
C THR A 130 1.60 -5.23 -10.71
N VAL A 131 1.38 -6.25 -9.88
CA VAL A 131 2.33 -7.35 -9.66
C VAL A 131 2.61 -8.11 -10.97
N LEU A 132 1.56 -8.43 -11.72
CA LEU A 132 1.69 -9.11 -13.00
C LEU A 132 2.47 -8.26 -14.01
N LEU A 133 2.16 -6.97 -14.09
CA LEU A 133 2.87 -6.04 -14.97
C LEU A 133 4.32 -5.83 -14.53
N ALA A 134 4.60 -5.75 -13.22
CA ALA A 134 5.95 -5.68 -12.70
C ALA A 134 6.77 -6.91 -13.08
N TYR A 135 6.19 -8.10 -12.96
CA TYR A 135 6.84 -9.35 -13.35
C TYR A 135 7.16 -9.38 -14.85
N ILE A 136 6.20 -9.04 -15.69
CA ILE A 136 6.37 -9.00 -17.15
C ILE A 136 7.39 -7.93 -17.53
N GLY A 137 7.26 -6.71 -17.01
CA GLY A 137 8.13 -5.58 -17.31
C GLY A 137 9.58 -5.83 -16.90
N THR A 138 9.80 -6.31 -15.67
CA THR A 138 11.15 -6.65 -15.17
C THR A 138 11.84 -7.69 -16.05
N ARG A 139 11.11 -8.72 -16.47
CA ARG A 139 11.66 -9.77 -17.34
C ARG A 139 11.86 -9.29 -18.78
N ALA A 140 10.92 -8.55 -19.34
CA ALA A 140 11.00 -8.08 -20.74
C ALA A 140 12.14 -7.09 -20.94
N VAL A 141 12.41 -6.23 -19.97
CA VAL A 141 13.50 -5.24 -20.05
C VAL A 141 14.83 -5.79 -19.52
N GLY A 142 14.83 -6.93 -18.82
CA GLY A 142 16.03 -7.51 -18.25
C GLY A 142 16.55 -6.73 -17.04
N ILE A 143 15.64 -6.24 -16.19
CA ILE A 143 15.99 -5.49 -14.98
C ILE A 143 16.74 -6.38 -14.00
N SER A 144 17.94 -5.96 -13.61
CA SER A 144 18.78 -6.66 -12.64
C SER A 144 18.43 -6.33 -11.18
N GLY A 145 17.85 -5.14 -10.93
CA GLY A 145 17.63 -4.60 -9.59
C GLY A 145 18.92 -4.21 -8.87
N ALA A 146 20.04 -4.12 -9.59
CA ALA A 146 21.38 -3.83 -9.07
C ALA A 146 21.93 -2.52 -9.65
N SER A 147 21.06 -1.53 -9.87
CA SER A 147 21.44 -0.29 -10.55
C SER A 147 22.08 0.75 -9.63
N ASP A 148 21.86 0.68 -8.33
CA ASP A 148 22.39 1.57 -7.31
C ASP A 148 23.41 0.86 -6.40
N GLU A 149 24.25 1.64 -5.76
CA GLU A 149 25.31 1.18 -4.87
C GLU A 149 24.73 0.40 -3.67
N ASP A 150 23.64 0.88 -3.09
CA ASP A 150 22.95 0.23 -1.97
C ASP A 150 22.43 -1.16 -2.36
N ALA A 151 21.87 -1.31 -3.56
CA ALA A 151 21.42 -2.59 -4.07
C ALA A 151 22.57 -3.57 -4.28
N LEU A 152 23.72 -3.09 -4.79
CA LEU A 152 24.92 -3.91 -4.93
C LEU A 152 25.47 -4.38 -3.57
N ILE A 153 25.55 -3.47 -2.59
CA ILE A 153 25.96 -3.80 -1.23
C ILE A 153 25.02 -4.85 -0.63
N LEU A 154 23.71 -4.64 -0.77
CA LEU A 154 22.70 -5.57 -0.29
C LEU A 154 22.83 -6.96 -0.93
N GLY A 155 23.08 -7.02 -2.24
CA GLY A 155 23.30 -8.28 -2.96
C GLY A 155 24.52 -9.05 -2.48
N THR A 156 25.56 -8.35 -2.00
CA THR A 156 26.75 -8.99 -1.42
C THR A 156 26.52 -9.46 0.03
N GLN A 157 25.78 -8.70 0.82
CA GLN A 157 25.51 -9.01 2.23
C GLN A 157 24.40 -10.07 2.41
N LEU A 158 23.41 -10.07 1.50
CA LEU A 158 22.26 -10.99 1.52
C LEU A 158 22.12 -11.70 0.17
N PRO A 159 23.02 -12.64 -0.18
CA PRO A 159 23.00 -13.30 -1.48
C PRO A 159 21.78 -14.19 -1.72
N VAL A 160 21.02 -14.51 -0.66
CA VAL A 160 19.74 -15.24 -0.75
C VAL A 160 18.64 -14.36 -1.36
N LEU A 161 18.77 -13.03 -1.27
CA LEU A 161 17.75 -12.09 -1.74
C LEU A 161 17.90 -11.81 -3.23
N SER A 162 16.86 -12.12 -4.01
CA SER A 162 16.81 -11.81 -5.42
C SER A 162 16.57 -10.31 -5.64
N LEU A 163 17.58 -9.58 -6.13
CA LEU A 163 17.49 -8.13 -6.41
C LEU A 163 16.39 -7.78 -7.42
N PRO A 164 16.18 -8.53 -8.55
CA PRO A 164 15.04 -8.28 -9.41
C PRO A 164 13.68 -8.42 -8.70
N SER A 165 13.57 -9.39 -7.78
CA SER A 165 12.35 -9.56 -6.99
C SER A 165 12.17 -8.42 -5.99
N LEU A 166 13.25 -7.93 -5.38
CA LEU A 166 13.23 -6.77 -4.49
C LEU A 166 12.82 -5.50 -5.24
N PHE A 167 13.33 -5.30 -6.46
CA PHE A 167 12.90 -4.22 -7.35
C PHE A 167 11.37 -4.27 -7.58
N MET A 168 10.83 -5.45 -7.93
CA MET A 168 9.38 -5.63 -8.11
C MET A 168 8.59 -5.29 -6.83
N CYS A 169 9.10 -5.70 -5.66
CA CYS A 169 8.49 -5.33 -4.37
C CYS A 169 8.45 -3.80 -4.18
N GLY A 170 9.55 -3.12 -4.50
CA GLY A 170 9.63 -1.65 -4.47
C GLY A 170 8.61 -0.98 -5.39
N VAL A 171 8.43 -1.48 -6.62
CA VAL A 171 7.42 -0.98 -7.57
C VAL A 171 6.01 -1.10 -7.00
N VAL A 172 5.68 -2.25 -6.40
CA VAL A 172 4.37 -2.53 -5.81
C VAL A 172 4.09 -1.62 -4.61
N ILE A 173 5.05 -1.47 -3.70
CA ILE A 173 4.90 -0.61 -2.52
C ILE A 173 4.79 0.86 -2.91
N ALA A 174 5.60 1.31 -3.87
CA ALA A 174 5.62 2.70 -4.32
C ALA A 174 4.30 3.15 -4.98
N GLY A 175 3.64 2.25 -5.72
CA GLY A 175 2.33 2.52 -6.34
C GLY A 175 1.14 2.49 -5.38
N LEU A 176 1.34 1.98 -4.17
CA LEU A 176 0.24 1.64 -3.25
C LEU A 176 -0.60 2.83 -2.83
N GLY A 177 0.04 3.95 -2.48
CA GLY A 177 -0.66 5.16 -2.02
C GLY A 177 -1.60 5.73 -3.08
N ALA A 178 -1.10 5.87 -4.31
CA ALA A 178 -1.89 6.36 -5.43
C ALA A 178 -3.02 5.39 -5.81
N LEU A 179 -2.75 4.08 -5.75
CA LEU A 179 -3.74 3.05 -6.03
C LEU A 179 -4.89 3.10 -5.02
N ASN A 180 -4.59 3.27 -3.74
CA ASN A 180 -5.58 3.40 -2.68
C ASN A 180 -6.47 4.64 -2.88
N ASP A 181 -5.87 5.80 -3.15
CA ASP A 181 -6.60 7.06 -3.34
C ASP A 181 -7.58 6.97 -4.51
N VAL A 182 -7.13 6.45 -5.63
CA VAL A 182 -7.95 6.29 -6.84
C VAL A 182 -9.09 5.32 -6.63
N THR A 183 -8.86 4.19 -5.96
CA THR A 183 -9.90 3.16 -5.77
C THR A 183 -10.96 3.60 -4.77
N ILE A 184 -10.60 4.32 -3.69
CA ILE A 184 -11.57 4.84 -2.73
C ILE A 184 -12.43 5.94 -3.35
N THR A 185 -11.81 6.82 -4.14
CA THR A 185 -12.50 7.90 -4.85
C THR A 185 -13.45 7.32 -5.90
N GLN A 186 -13.01 6.32 -6.65
CA GLN A 186 -13.82 5.67 -7.68
C GLN A 186 -15.00 4.87 -7.09
N ALA A 187 -14.77 4.13 -6.00
CA ALA A 187 -15.85 3.47 -5.27
C ALA A 187 -16.87 4.49 -4.77
N SER A 188 -16.42 5.61 -4.21
CA SER A 188 -17.28 6.70 -3.77
C SER A 188 -18.15 7.26 -4.89
N ALA A 189 -17.54 7.55 -6.04
CA ALA A 189 -18.25 8.06 -7.21
C ALA A 189 -19.35 7.10 -7.71
N VAL A 190 -19.10 5.79 -7.69
CA VAL A 190 -20.13 4.79 -8.06
C VAL A 190 -21.31 4.84 -7.11
N TRP A 191 -21.05 4.92 -5.79
CA TRP A 191 -22.10 4.98 -4.78
C TRP A 191 -22.95 6.25 -4.88
N GLU A 192 -22.31 7.42 -5.00
CA GLU A 192 -22.98 8.71 -5.13
C GLU A 192 -23.84 8.80 -6.42
N LEU A 193 -23.37 8.21 -7.52
CA LEU A 193 -24.15 8.14 -8.76
C LEU A 193 -25.37 7.22 -8.64
N ASP A 194 -25.27 6.13 -7.90
CA ASP A 194 -26.40 5.22 -7.65
C ASP A 194 -27.43 5.85 -6.70
N GLU A 195 -26.99 6.55 -5.66
CA GLU A 195 -27.86 7.31 -4.75
C GLU A 195 -28.63 8.41 -5.48
N ALA A 196 -27.98 9.08 -6.45
CA ALA A 196 -28.61 10.14 -7.24
C ALA A 196 -29.67 9.62 -8.24
N ASP A 197 -29.52 8.39 -8.75
CA ASP A 197 -30.47 7.75 -9.68
C ASP A 197 -30.47 6.23 -9.44
N PRO A 198 -31.24 5.75 -8.44
CA PRO A 198 -31.29 4.33 -8.08
C PRO A 198 -31.83 3.42 -9.19
N LEU A 199 -32.62 3.96 -10.12
CA LEU A 199 -33.19 3.22 -11.25
C LEU A 199 -32.23 3.10 -12.44
N MET A 200 -31.03 3.71 -12.33
CA MET A 200 -30.03 3.65 -13.38
C MET A 200 -29.57 2.21 -13.66
N ASN A 201 -29.54 1.82 -14.93
CA ASN A 201 -29.02 0.52 -15.36
C ASN A 201 -27.50 0.43 -15.09
N ARG A 202 -27.00 -0.76 -14.74
CA ARG A 202 -25.57 -1.06 -14.48
C ARG A 202 -24.64 -0.53 -15.56
N ARG A 203 -24.97 -0.68 -16.85
CA ARG A 203 -24.14 -0.19 -17.95
C ARG A 203 -24.01 1.34 -17.96
N LYS A 204 -25.12 2.04 -17.67
CA LYS A 204 -25.15 3.50 -17.62
C LYS A 204 -24.41 4.02 -16.40
N LEU A 205 -24.56 3.35 -15.24
CA LEU A 205 -23.84 3.65 -14.01
C LEU A 205 -22.31 3.47 -14.22
N PHE A 206 -21.89 2.33 -14.78
CA PHE A 206 -20.50 2.09 -15.14
C PHE A 206 -19.95 3.19 -16.08
N SER A 207 -20.68 3.53 -17.14
CA SER A 207 -20.23 4.53 -18.11
C SER A 207 -20.10 5.93 -17.49
N ARG A 208 -21.03 6.32 -16.59
CA ARG A 208 -20.96 7.60 -15.87
C ARG A 208 -19.82 7.63 -14.86
N ALA A 209 -19.66 6.58 -14.05
CA ALA A 209 -18.56 6.47 -13.11
C ALA A 209 -17.20 6.44 -13.82
N MET A 210 -17.08 5.74 -14.95
CA MET A 210 -15.88 5.75 -15.78
C MET A 210 -15.54 7.11 -16.38
N ARG A 211 -16.54 7.99 -16.59
CA ARG A 211 -16.28 9.36 -17.03
C ARG A 211 -15.55 10.13 -15.94
N ILE A 212 -16.01 10.02 -14.68
CA ILE A 212 -15.34 10.64 -13.53
C ILE A 212 -13.93 10.03 -13.35
N GLY A 213 -13.80 8.69 -13.45
CA GLY A 213 -12.52 8.02 -13.34
C GLY A 213 -11.48 8.48 -14.37
N ARG A 214 -11.90 8.76 -15.61
CA ARG A 214 -10.99 9.27 -16.65
C ARG A 214 -10.40 10.63 -16.33
N ASP A 215 -11.16 11.49 -15.68
CA ASP A 215 -10.68 12.84 -15.30
C ASP A 215 -9.59 12.72 -14.22
N HIS A 216 -9.67 11.69 -13.34
CA HIS A 216 -8.63 11.41 -12.35
C HIS A 216 -7.37 10.77 -12.93
N ILE A 217 -7.46 10.02 -14.03
CA ILE A 217 -6.30 9.31 -14.62
C ILE A 217 -5.17 10.29 -14.92
N ALA A 218 -5.46 11.39 -15.63
CA ALA A 218 -4.44 12.36 -16.04
C ALA A 218 -3.70 12.94 -14.82
N SER A 219 -4.44 13.41 -13.82
CA SER A 219 -3.89 14.01 -12.60
C SER A 219 -3.00 13.02 -11.84
N THR A 220 -3.47 11.80 -11.64
CA THR A 220 -2.75 10.81 -10.84
C THR A 220 -1.51 10.26 -11.57
N VAL A 221 -1.60 10.08 -12.89
CA VAL A 221 -0.43 9.68 -13.71
C VAL A 221 0.64 10.77 -13.66
N TYR A 222 0.28 12.06 -13.77
CA TYR A 222 1.24 13.17 -13.62
C TYR A 222 1.87 13.19 -12.24
N THR A 223 1.08 12.97 -11.18
CA THR A 223 1.61 12.93 -9.80
C THR A 223 2.67 11.85 -9.64
N LEU A 224 2.40 10.62 -10.13
CA LEU A 224 3.36 9.53 -10.10
C LEU A 224 4.60 9.85 -10.95
N ALA A 225 4.41 10.29 -12.20
CA ALA A 225 5.50 10.59 -13.10
C ALA A 225 6.44 11.67 -12.52
N PHE A 226 5.89 12.78 -12.01
CA PHE A 226 6.71 13.83 -11.43
C PHE A 226 7.36 13.44 -10.10
N ALA A 227 6.72 12.61 -9.29
CA ALA A 227 7.33 12.08 -8.08
C ALA A 227 8.59 11.24 -8.42
N TYR A 228 8.49 10.35 -9.40
CA TYR A 228 9.62 9.52 -9.82
C TYR A 228 10.70 10.34 -10.56
N VAL A 229 10.32 11.22 -11.48
CA VAL A 229 11.28 12.12 -12.16
C VAL A 229 12.00 13.00 -11.12
N GLY A 230 11.28 13.47 -10.09
CA GLY A 230 11.88 14.28 -9.02
C GLY A 230 12.96 13.52 -8.24
N THR A 231 12.74 12.26 -7.92
CA THR A 231 13.75 11.41 -7.24
C THR A 231 14.91 11.02 -8.16
N ALA A 232 14.65 10.83 -9.45
CA ALA A 232 15.65 10.47 -10.45
C ALA A 232 16.43 11.68 -11.02
N LEU A 233 16.13 12.90 -10.59
CA LEU A 233 16.71 14.12 -11.15
C LEU A 233 18.27 14.13 -11.19
N PRO A 234 18.99 13.74 -10.12
CA PRO A 234 20.45 13.66 -10.18
C PRO A 234 20.96 12.69 -11.26
N THR A 235 20.34 11.51 -11.38
CA THR A 235 20.66 10.50 -12.38
C THR A 235 20.43 11.02 -13.81
N LEU A 236 19.32 11.75 -14.03
CA LEU A 236 19.02 12.36 -15.33
C LEU A 236 20.06 13.44 -15.70
N ILE A 237 20.48 14.27 -14.75
CA ILE A 237 21.53 15.27 -14.97
C ILE A 237 22.85 14.59 -15.35
N LEU A 238 23.28 13.57 -14.59
CA LEU A 238 24.49 12.81 -14.89
C LEU A 238 24.42 12.15 -16.27
N ALA A 239 23.25 11.60 -16.62
CA ALA A 239 23.02 11.03 -17.94
C ALA A 239 23.18 12.07 -19.04
N MET A 240 22.63 13.26 -18.89
CA MET A 240 22.79 14.36 -19.86
C MET A 240 24.24 14.82 -20.00
N LEU A 241 25.00 14.84 -18.92
CA LEU A 241 26.43 15.18 -18.94
C LEU A 241 27.29 14.12 -19.65
N SER A 242 26.81 12.89 -19.76
CA SER A 242 27.56 11.78 -20.39
C SER A 242 27.68 11.89 -21.91
N GLN A 243 27.05 12.89 -22.55
CA GLN A 243 27.06 13.12 -24.02
C GLN A 243 26.65 11.92 -24.88
N ARG A 244 25.92 10.96 -24.28
CA ARG A 244 25.42 9.78 -25.01
C ARG A 244 24.15 10.14 -25.81
N PRO A 245 23.90 9.47 -26.93
CA PRO A 245 22.62 9.61 -27.63
C PRO A 245 21.44 9.33 -26.73
N PHE A 246 20.35 10.10 -26.86
CA PHE A 246 19.17 10.01 -26.01
C PHE A 246 18.61 8.57 -25.91
N LEU A 247 18.59 7.82 -27.00
CA LEU A 247 18.11 6.43 -27.02
C LEU A 247 19.00 5.50 -26.19
N GLU A 248 20.31 5.73 -26.14
CA GLU A 248 21.22 4.96 -25.29
C GLU A 248 21.03 5.30 -23.82
N LEU A 249 20.71 6.56 -23.50
CA LEU A 249 20.43 6.97 -22.13
C LEU A 249 19.23 6.20 -21.54
N LEU A 250 18.19 5.96 -22.33
CA LEU A 250 17.02 5.20 -21.89
C LEU A 250 17.34 3.74 -21.55
N THR A 251 18.44 3.21 -22.06
CA THR A 251 18.88 1.82 -21.80
C THR A 251 19.86 1.69 -20.64
N VAL A 252 20.28 2.80 -20.02
CA VAL A 252 21.08 2.77 -18.81
C VAL A 252 20.25 2.16 -17.66
N SER A 253 20.82 1.21 -16.93
CA SER A 253 20.08 0.42 -15.92
C SER A 253 19.28 1.27 -14.97
N GLN A 254 19.86 2.32 -14.36
CA GLN A 254 19.17 3.22 -13.42
C GLN A 254 17.96 3.91 -14.06
N ILE A 255 18.10 4.39 -15.29
CA ILE A 255 17.02 5.07 -16.02
C ILE A 255 15.96 4.06 -16.46
N SER A 256 16.37 2.89 -16.95
CA SER A 256 15.45 1.81 -17.33
C SER A 256 14.61 1.32 -16.16
N GLU A 257 15.21 1.16 -14.99
CA GLU A 257 14.49 0.79 -13.76
C GLU A 257 13.44 1.84 -13.37
N GLU A 258 13.78 3.13 -13.43
CA GLU A 258 12.85 4.19 -13.10
C GLU A 258 11.71 4.32 -14.12
N ILE A 259 12.00 4.11 -15.41
CA ILE A 259 10.99 4.05 -16.47
C ILE A 259 10.03 2.87 -16.23
N VAL A 260 10.55 1.67 -15.96
CA VAL A 260 9.72 0.49 -15.71
C VAL A 260 8.87 0.70 -14.46
N ARG A 261 9.45 1.23 -13.39
CA ARG A 261 8.73 1.56 -12.15
C ARG A 261 7.56 2.51 -12.42
N THR A 262 7.81 3.61 -13.12
CA THR A 262 6.80 4.62 -13.45
C THR A 262 5.71 4.05 -14.35
N LEU A 263 6.07 3.35 -15.41
CA LEU A 263 5.10 2.80 -16.36
C LEU A 263 4.24 1.71 -15.73
N VAL A 264 4.84 0.77 -15.01
CA VAL A 264 4.12 -0.33 -14.35
C VAL A 264 3.14 0.20 -13.31
N ALA A 265 3.60 1.11 -12.43
CA ALA A 265 2.74 1.72 -11.43
C ALA A 265 1.59 2.51 -12.08
N SER A 266 1.86 3.29 -13.14
CA SER A 266 0.86 4.07 -13.85
C SER A 266 -0.17 3.18 -14.56
N VAL A 267 0.26 2.15 -15.28
CA VAL A 267 -0.65 1.23 -15.97
C VAL A 267 -1.49 0.45 -14.96
N GLY A 268 -0.89 -0.03 -13.87
CA GLY A 268 -1.60 -0.69 -12.78
C GLY A 268 -2.72 0.17 -12.20
N LEU A 269 -2.41 1.44 -11.93
CA LEU A 269 -3.36 2.44 -11.44
C LEU A 269 -4.49 2.72 -12.44
N VAL A 270 -4.16 2.91 -13.71
CA VAL A 270 -5.16 3.16 -14.77
C VAL A 270 -6.12 1.99 -14.90
N LEU A 271 -5.62 0.74 -14.80
CA LEU A 271 -6.44 -0.46 -14.90
C LEU A 271 -7.24 -0.74 -13.60
N ALA A 272 -6.82 -0.23 -12.45
CA ALA A 272 -7.57 -0.32 -11.21
C ALA A 272 -8.89 0.46 -11.26
N ILE A 273 -8.96 1.56 -12.02
CA ILE A 273 -10.19 2.37 -12.16
C ILE A 273 -11.35 1.57 -12.76
N PRO A 274 -11.22 0.97 -13.96
CA PRO A 274 -12.29 0.15 -14.51
C PRO A 274 -12.59 -1.10 -13.65
N ALA A 275 -11.58 -1.70 -13.02
CA ALA A 275 -11.77 -2.83 -12.12
C ALA A 275 -12.63 -2.44 -10.91
N THR A 276 -12.28 -1.35 -10.22
CA THR A 276 -13.05 -0.82 -9.07
C THR A 276 -14.46 -0.40 -9.48
N THR A 277 -14.60 0.25 -10.64
CA THR A 277 -15.91 0.65 -11.18
C THR A 277 -16.79 -0.57 -11.45
N LEU A 278 -16.22 -1.62 -12.02
CA LEU A 278 -16.95 -2.87 -12.30
C LEU A 278 -17.43 -3.53 -11.00
N VAL A 279 -16.54 -3.68 -10.03
CA VAL A 279 -16.87 -4.23 -8.70
C VAL A 279 -17.94 -3.36 -8.02
N GLY A 280 -17.75 -2.04 -8.01
CA GLY A 280 -18.68 -1.09 -7.41
C GLY A 280 -20.07 -1.13 -8.02
N THR A 281 -20.17 -1.11 -9.36
CA THR A 281 -21.46 -1.19 -10.06
C THR A 281 -22.16 -2.53 -9.86
N PHE A 282 -21.41 -3.60 -9.67
CA PHE A 282 -21.96 -4.90 -9.35
C PHE A 282 -22.52 -4.94 -7.93
N LEU A 283 -21.72 -4.53 -6.94
CA LEU A 283 -22.08 -4.58 -5.52
C LEU A 283 -23.21 -3.62 -5.16
N VAL A 284 -23.16 -2.38 -5.65
CA VAL A 284 -24.21 -1.38 -5.35
C VAL A 284 -25.57 -1.84 -5.85
N LYS A 285 -25.65 -2.44 -7.05
CA LYS A 285 -26.91 -2.96 -7.60
C LYS A 285 -27.39 -4.26 -6.94
N LEU A 286 -26.50 -5.04 -6.33
CA LEU A 286 -26.90 -6.17 -5.49
C LEU A 286 -27.58 -5.66 -4.21
N VAL A 287 -27.00 -4.65 -3.57
CA VAL A 287 -27.53 -4.06 -2.33
C VAL A 287 -28.86 -3.34 -2.61
N SER A 288 -28.90 -2.51 -3.64
CA SER A 288 -30.11 -1.78 -4.04
C SER A 288 -31.28 -2.72 -4.39
N ASN A 289 -31.01 -3.79 -5.13
CA ASN A 289 -32.05 -4.81 -5.44
C ASN A 289 -32.51 -5.57 -4.20
N SER A 290 -31.63 -5.85 -3.24
CA SER A 290 -32.00 -6.51 -1.99
C SER A 290 -32.88 -5.60 -1.12
N SER A 291 -32.55 -4.30 -1.05
CA SER A 291 -33.37 -3.30 -0.33
C SER A 291 -34.74 -3.11 -0.98
N ALA A 292 -34.79 -3.03 -2.30
CA ALA A 292 -36.06 -2.92 -3.03
C ALA A 292 -36.95 -4.15 -2.85
N LYS A 293 -36.34 -5.35 -2.83
CA LYS A 293 -37.07 -6.59 -2.59
C LYS A 293 -37.60 -6.69 -1.16
N ASN A 294 -36.84 -6.20 -0.18
CA ASN A 294 -37.29 -6.16 1.20
C ASN A 294 -38.41 -5.14 1.43
N LEU A 295 -38.31 -3.95 0.79
CA LEU A 295 -39.39 -2.95 0.83
C LEU A 295 -40.69 -3.44 0.15
N SER A 296 -40.58 -4.18 -0.96
CA SER A 296 -41.73 -4.75 -1.64
C SER A 296 -42.35 -5.92 -0.85
N ALA A 297 -41.53 -6.71 -0.14
CA ALA A 297 -41.98 -7.73 0.77
C ALA A 297 -42.67 -7.14 2.02
N ASP A 298 -42.14 -6.03 2.55
CA ASP A 298 -42.69 -5.32 3.69
C ASP A 298 -44.04 -4.64 3.33
N LYS A 299 -44.11 -3.97 2.17
CA LYS A 299 -45.40 -3.44 1.66
C LYS A 299 -46.42 -4.52 1.36
N GLY A 300 -45.98 -5.69 0.85
CA GLY A 300 -46.83 -6.85 0.69
C GLY A 300 -47.30 -7.44 2.02
N SER A 301 -46.49 -7.40 3.05
CA SER A 301 -46.87 -7.81 4.40
C SER A 301 -47.76 -6.79 5.12
N GLU A 302 -47.53 -5.48 4.90
CA GLU A 302 -48.41 -4.41 5.38
C GLU A 302 -49.79 -4.42 4.71
N ASP A 303 -49.85 -4.67 3.39
CA ASP A 303 -51.10 -4.87 2.67
C ASP A 303 -51.86 -6.15 3.12
N LEU A 304 -51.12 -7.22 3.40
CA LEU A 304 -51.65 -8.44 3.99
C LEU A 304 -52.07 -8.26 5.46
N ALA A 305 -51.26 -7.50 6.24
CA ALA A 305 -51.61 -7.15 7.61
C ALA A 305 -52.77 -6.14 7.70
N ALA A 306 -52.82 -5.17 6.77
CA ALA A 306 -53.96 -4.26 6.66
C ALA A 306 -55.26 -4.99 6.25
N ARG A 307 -55.15 -6.01 5.39
CA ARG A 307 -56.28 -6.90 5.05
C ARG A 307 -56.67 -7.84 6.18
N SER A 308 -55.71 -8.33 7.00
CA SER A 308 -55.96 -9.15 8.17
C SER A 308 -56.35 -8.34 9.38
N ALA A 309 -55.90 -7.07 9.51
CA ALA A 309 -56.29 -6.16 10.61
C ALA A 309 -57.73 -5.63 10.46
N SER A 310 -58.30 -5.72 9.25
CA SER A 310 -59.74 -5.49 9.09
C SER A 310 -60.58 -6.66 9.66
N ASP A 311 -59.96 -7.78 9.99
CA ASP A 311 -60.66 -8.99 10.46
C ASP A 311 -60.30 -9.42 11.89
N ASN A 312 -59.26 -8.94 12.52
CA ASN A 312 -58.98 -9.15 13.93
C ASN A 312 -57.88 -8.23 14.49
N GLY A 313 -58.21 -7.47 15.52
CA GLY A 313 -57.27 -6.56 16.21
C GLY A 313 -56.21 -7.30 17.04
N GLU A 314 -54.99 -7.40 16.51
CA GLU A 314 -53.82 -7.69 17.32
C GLU A 314 -52.55 -7.30 16.58
N VAL A 315 -52.00 -6.10 16.83
CA VAL A 315 -50.71 -5.68 16.29
C VAL A 315 -49.87 -5.03 17.38
N SER A 316 -48.95 -5.77 18.02
CA SER A 316 -47.89 -5.18 18.85
C SER A 316 -46.56 -5.94 18.96
N SER A 317 -46.07 -6.68 17.94
CA SER A 317 -44.78 -7.39 18.14
C SER A 317 -43.78 -7.46 16.99
N LEU A 318 -43.83 -6.62 15.98
CA LEU A 318 -42.97 -6.79 14.79
C LEU A 318 -41.96 -5.65 14.51
N LYS A 319 -41.72 -4.76 15.47
CA LYS A 319 -40.75 -3.65 15.25
C LYS A 319 -39.29 -3.97 15.61
N SER A 320 -39.02 -5.17 16.15
CA SER A 320 -37.66 -5.52 16.65
C SER A 320 -36.81 -6.42 15.68
N GLU A 321 -37.36 -6.86 14.59
CA GLU A 321 -36.66 -7.83 13.70
C GLU A 321 -35.95 -7.21 12.52
N VAL A 322 -36.30 -5.98 12.08
CA VAL A 322 -35.70 -5.30 10.93
C VAL A 322 -34.33 -4.72 11.27
N ASP A 323 -34.12 -4.22 12.50
CA ASP A 323 -32.83 -3.69 12.94
C ASP A 323 -31.76 -4.78 13.18
N ASN A 324 -32.19 -6.06 13.22
CA ASN A 324 -31.31 -7.20 13.51
C ASN A 324 -30.72 -7.87 12.24
N PHE A 325 -31.29 -7.60 11.07
CA PHE A 325 -30.87 -8.27 9.83
C PHE A 325 -29.68 -7.59 9.17
N ASP A 326 -29.63 -6.27 9.20
CA ASP A 326 -28.50 -5.50 8.62
C ASP A 326 -27.21 -5.70 9.43
N SER A 327 -27.34 -5.76 10.75
CA SER A 327 -26.19 -6.02 11.65
C SER A 327 -25.68 -7.49 11.54
N LYS A 328 -26.54 -8.48 11.29
CA LYS A 328 -26.12 -9.89 11.17
C LYS A 328 -25.45 -10.20 9.84
N SER A 329 -25.90 -9.61 8.73
CA SER A 329 -25.25 -9.77 7.42
C SER A 329 -23.86 -9.12 7.41
N ILE A 330 -23.73 -7.94 7.99
CA ILE A 330 -22.43 -7.23 8.11
C ILE A 330 -21.51 -7.99 9.07
N ALA A 331 -22.04 -8.51 10.18
CA ALA A 331 -21.26 -9.30 11.14
C ALA A 331 -20.75 -10.62 10.52
N SER A 332 -21.55 -11.32 9.73
CA SER A 332 -21.12 -12.58 9.09
C SER A 332 -20.05 -12.37 8.00
N VAL A 333 -20.12 -11.27 7.26
CA VAL A 333 -19.09 -10.91 6.28
C VAL A 333 -17.81 -10.44 7.00
N SER A 334 -17.94 -9.67 8.07
CA SER A 334 -16.82 -9.25 8.92
C SER A 334 -16.16 -10.45 9.60
N GLU A 335 -16.94 -11.42 10.10
CA GLU A 335 -16.43 -12.63 10.77
C GLU A 335 -15.71 -13.57 9.78
N ASN A 336 -16.22 -13.71 8.56
CA ASN A 336 -15.55 -14.46 7.51
C ASN A 336 -14.28 -13.79 7.00
N LEU A 337 -14.24 -12.45 6.93
CA LEU A 337 -13.04 -11.69 6.57
C LEU A 337 -12.00 -11.72 7.69
N THR A 338 -12.43 -11.59 8.96
CA THR A 338 -11.53 -11.73 10.12
C THR A 338 -10.99 -13.15 10.25
N THR A 339 -11.82 -14.16 9.98
CA THR A 339 -11.40 -15.57 9.98
C THR A 339 -10.41 -15.86 8.86
N SER A 340 -10.62 -15.27 7.67
CA SER A 340 -9.67 -15.38 6.55
C SER A 340 -8.37 -14.62 6.81
N ALA A 341 -8.43 -13.44 7.41
CA ALA A 341 -7.25 -12.67 7.80
C ALA A 341 -6.47 -13.36 8.92
N ASN A 342 -7.15 -13.94 9.93
CA ASN A 342 -6.52 -14.72 10.99
C ASN A 342 -5.92 -16.04 10.46
N LYS A 343 -6.54 -16.65 9.46
CA LYS A 343 -6.00 -17.84 8.80
C LYS A 343 -4.76 -17.54 7.97
N LEU A 344 -4.70 -16.37 7.33
CA LEU A 344 -3.51 -15.87 6.65
C LEU A 344 -2.40 -15.47 7.64
N ALA A 345 -2.76 -14.82 8.74
CA ALA A 345 -1.83 -14.45 9.80
C ALA A 345 -1.28 -15.68 10.52
N SER A 346 -2.11 -16.70 10.82
CA SER A 346 -1.66 -17.95 11.45
C SER A 346 -0.81 -18.80 10.50
N ALA A 347 -1.08 -18.80 9.21
CA ALA A 347 -0.25 -19.45 8.21
C ALA A 347 1.14 -18.80 8.11
N SER A 348 1.22 -17.46 8.17
CA SER A 348 2.51 -16.75 8.21
C SER A 348 3.29 -16.98 9.49
N VAL A 349 2.63 -17.07 10.64
CA VAL A 349 3.27 -17.39 11.92
C VAL A 349 3.73 -18.86 11.96
N SER A 350 2.98 -19.81 11.38
CA SER A 350 3.39 -21.22 11.33
C SER A 350 4.60 -21.44 10.42
N VAL A 351 4.71 -20.69 9.32
CA VAL A 351 5.89 -20.72 8.44
C VAL A 351 7.13 -20.20 9.17
N LEU A 352 7.00 -19.13 9.96
CA LEU A 352 8.08 -18.59 10.79
C LEU A 352 8.51 -19.58 11.89
N HIS A 353 7.56 -20.32 12.50
CA HIS A 353 7.86 -21.31 13.53
C HIS A 353 8.54 -22.59 12.98
N THR A 354 8.22 -22.98 11.74
CA THR A 354 8.81 -24.14 11.08
C THR A 354 10.27 -23.86 10.66
N TYR A 355 10.62 -22.63 10.29
CA TYR A 355 11.99 -22.26 9.95
C TYR A 355 12.85 -21.98 11.18
N GLY A 356 12.31 -21.46 12.28
CA GLY A 356 13.05 -21.25 13.53
C GLY A 356 13.52 -22.55 14.19
N ASN A 357 12.81 -23.66 13.99
CA ASN A 357 13.18 -24.97 14.54
C ASN A 357 14.16 -25.77 13.68
N SER A 358 14.38 -25.41 12.42
CA SER A 358 15.38 -26.10 11.57
C SER A 358 16.81 -25.62 11.80
N GLU A 359 17.03 -24.42 12.33
CA GLU A 359 18.37 -23.91 12.67
C GLU A 359 18.90 -24.42 14.02
N SER A 360 18.01 -24.80 14.94
CA SER A 360 18.46 -25.35 16.23
C SER A 360 18.91 -26.83 16.15
N SER A 361 18.56 -27.55 15.06
CA SER A 361 18.94 -28.96 14.88
C SER A 361 20.28 -29.15 14.13
N SER A 362 20.87 -28.15 13.56
CA SER A 362 22.12 -28.24 12.78
C SER A 362 23.38 -27.79 13.54
N ARG A 363 23.27 -27.38 14.81
CA ARG A 363 24.43 -26.97 15.62
C ARG A 363 25.00 -28.03 16.55
N ASP A 364 24.42 -29.25 16.59
CA ASP A 364 24.83 -30.28 17.53
C ASP A 364 25.55 -31.49 16.90
N LEU A 365 26.08 -31.36 15.68
CA LEU A 365 26.95 -32.39 15.07
C LEU A 365 28.22 -31.77 14.50
N GLY A 366 29.20 -31.52 15.36
CA GLY A 366 30.51 -31.07 14.87
C GLY A 366 31.55 -30.76 15.90
N ASP A 367 31.64 -31.58 16.98
CA ASP A 367 32.86 -31.67 17.77
C ASP A 367 33.19 -33.14 17.99
N GLY A 368 34.10 -33.64 17.21
CA GLY A 368 34.59 -35.00 17.24
C GLY A 368 35.97 -35.11 16.60
N ASN A 369 37.02 -34.79 17.40
CA ASN A 369 38.32 -35.41 17.38
C ASN A 369 39.02 -35.70 16.05
N VAL A 370 40.14 -35.04 15.77
CA VAL A 370 41.34 -35.71 15.21
C VAL A 370 42.60 -35.11 15.82
N HIS A 371 43.47 -36.04 16.29
CA HIS A 371 44.84 -35.83 16.68
C HIS A 371 45.71 -35.14 15.65
#